data_ec3428dd8749b8ef6a45c9a245f30282
#
_entry.id   ec3428dd8749b8ef6a45c9a245f30282
#
_cell.length_a   1.000
_cell.length_b   1.000
_cell.length_c   1.000
_cell.angle_alpha   90.00
_cell.angle_beta   90.00
_cell.angle_gamma   90.00
#
_symmetry.space_group_name_H-M   'P 1'
#
loop_
_entity.id
_entity.type
_entity.pdbx_description
1 polymer ?
#
loop_
_entity_poly.entity_id
_entity_poly.type
_entity_poly.pdbx_seq_one_letter_code
_entity_poly.pdbx_strand_id
1 'polypeptide(L)'
;STQDLLPYFISYLGEIKNNSYPVLKTVSGSDIIKNISESQNRDVFELPVGFKYIAEKMIKEKIFIGGEESGGVGFGDFMPERDALYAAMVLLNGIAEKSQYLYETLDEIQEDFGPSFYKRIDIKFPNQSEKNNVKEFIIDNIPENINNHKLKSISKIDGIKLRIDKN
;
A
#
# COMPACT_ATOMS: atom_id res chain seq x y z
N SER A 1 10.36 5.58 -5.11
CA SER A 1 9.32 5.17 -6.09
C SER A 1 7.94 5.62 -5.63
N THR A 2 6.90 5.46 -6.47
CA THR A 2 5.52 5.77 -6.06
C THR A 2 5.04 4.89 -4.89
N GLN A 3 5.61 3.70 -4.73
CA GLN A 3 5.34 2.78 -3.62
C GLN A 3 5.82 3.32 -2.26
N ASP A 4 6.76 4.25 -2.25
CA ASP A 4 7.36 4.80 -1.03
C ASP A 4 6.57 5.98 -0.48
N LEU A 5 5.67 6.57 -1.28
CA LEU A 5 4.93 7.77 -0.90
C LEU A 5 3.96 7.51 0.27
N LEU A 6 3.16 6.45 0.19
CA LEU A 6 2.22 6.14 1.26
C LEU A 6 2.92 5.77 2.57
N PRO A 7 3.96 4.90 2.60
CA PRO A 7 4.80 4.70 3.77
C PRO A 7 5.37 5.98 4.37
N TYR A 8 5.93 6.87 3.52
CA TYR A 8 6.44 8.16 3.95
C TYR A 8 5.37 9.01 4.64
N PHE A 9 4.20 9.18 4.01
CA PHE A 9 3.14 10.00 4.58
C PHE A 9 2.59 9.43 5.88
N ILE A 10 2.48 8.10 6.01
CA ILE A 10 2.03 7.47 7.26
C ILE A 10 3.06 7.73 8.36
N SER A 11 4.35 7.54 8.08
CA SER A 11 5.41 7.81 9.04
C SER A 11 5.41 9.27 9.48
N TYR A 12 5.56 10.20 8.53
CA TYR A 12 5.64 11.63 8.81
C TYR A 12 4.40 12.19 9.51
N LEU A 13 3.21 11.92 8.96
CA LEU A 13 1.97 12.45 9.56
C LEU A 13 1.62 11.78 10.88
N GLY A 14 2.04 10.54 11.09
CA GLY A 14 1.82 9.81 12.33
C GLY A 14 2.59 10.40 13.51
N GLU A 15 3.72 11.04 13.26
CA GLU A 15 4.49 11.75 14.27
C GLU A 15 3.79 13.04 14.74
N ILE A 16 3.06 13.72 13.87
CA ILE A 16 2.48 15.03 14.13
C ILE A 16 0.97 15.00 14.42
N LYS A 17 0.24 13.96 14.01
CA LYS A 17 -1.21 13.84 14.20
C LYS A 17 -1.56 12.88 15.31
N ASN A 18 -2.09 13.40 16.41
CA ASN A 18 -2.51 12.61 17.56
C ASN A 18 -3.92 12.02 17.38
N ASN A 19 -4.04 11.01 16.49
CA ASN A 19 -5.25 10.20 16.34
C ASN A 19 -4.85 8.76 15.94
N SER A 20 -5.75 7.80 16.13
CA SER A 20 -5.57 6.38 15.75
C SER A 20 -6.49 5.97 14.61
N TYR A 21 -6.86 6.90 13.72
CA TYR A 21 -7.70 6.55 12.58
C TYR A 21 -6.99 5.57 11.66
N PRO A 22 -7.75 4.64 11.05
CA PRO A 22 -7.18 3.58 10.23
C PRO A 22 -6.57 4.09 8.92
N VAL A 23 -5.67 3.27 8.38
CA VAL A 23 -5.03 3.44 7.08
C VAL A 23 -5.71 2.54 6.06
N LEU A 24 -5.91 3.03 4.85
CA LEU A 24 -6.41 2.27 3.72
C LEU A 24 -5.30 2.03 2.70
N LYS A 25 -5.19 0.81 2.22
CA LYS A 25 -4.31 0.49 1.08
C LYS A 25 -4.99 -0.45 0.11
N THR A 26 -4.60 -0.39 -1.15
CA THR A 26 -5.00 -1.42 -2.11
C THR A 26 -4.27 -2.73 -1.83
N VAL A 27 -4.83 -3.85 -2.27
CA VAL A 27 -4.25 -5.19 -2.08
C VAL A 27 -2.83 -5.31 -2.64
N SER A 28 -2.47 -4.52 -3.65
CA SER A 28 -1.14 -4.41 -4.27
C SER A 28 -0.13 -3.58 -3.45
N GLY A 29 -0.58 -2.83 -2.45
CA GLY A 29 0.29 -2.05 -1.58
C GLY A 29 1.20 -2.93 -0.71
N SER A 30 2.41 -2.42 -0.40
CA SER A 30 3.42 -3.11 0.39
C SER A 30 2.97 -3.41 1.83
N ASP A 31 3.48 -4.48 2.43
CA ASP A 31 3.22 -4.81 3.82
C ASP A 31 3.99 -3.90 4.81
N ILE A 32 4.99 -3.14 4.36
CA ILE A 32 5.64 -2.10 5.18
C ILE A 32 4.61 -1.06 5.69
N ILE A 33 3.58 -0.77 4.89
CA ILE A 33 2.45 0.10 5.29
C ILE A 33 1.79 -0.43 6.56
N LYS A 34 1.61 -1.75 6.66
CA LYS A 34 1.04 -2.38 7.84
C LYS A 34 1.97 -2.22 9.05
N ASN A 35 3.25 -2.50 8.88
CA ASN A 35 4.23 -2.41 9.98
C ASN A 35 4.29 -0.99 10.57
N ILE A 36 4.36 0.05 9.72
CA ILE A 36 4.36 1.45 10.15
C ILE A 36 3.03 1.79 10.86
N SER A 37 1.90 1.38 10.30
CA SER A 37 0.59 1.71 10.87
C SER A 37 0.39 1.05 12.24
N GLU A 38 0.78 -0.21 12.39
CA GLU A 38 0.69 -0.96 13.66
C GLU A 38 1.58 -0.35 14.75
N SER A 39 2.77 0.16 14.40
CA SER A 39 3.63 0.87 15.37
C SER A 39 3.00 2.15 15.90
N GLN A 40 2.06 2.73 15.16
CA GLN A 40 1.29 3.92 15.52
C GLN A 40 -0.11 3.57 16.10
N ASN A 41 -0.39 2.30 16.42
CA ASN A 41 -1.69 1.80 16.89
C ASN A 41 -2.84 2.12 15.91
N ARG A 42 -2.60 1.97 14.60
CA ARG A 42 -3.58 2.16 13.53
C ARG A 42 -3.92 0.85 12.86
N ASP A 43 -5.19 0.58 12.69
CA ASP A 43 -5.67 -0.52 11.86
C ASP A 43 -5.38 -0.26 10.38
N VAL A 44 -5.17 -1.33 9.61
CA VAL A 44 -4.97 -1.26 8.15
C VAL A 44 -6.03 -2.09 7.44
N PHE A 45 -6.76 -1.46 6.54
CA PHE A 45 -7.73 -2.14 5.67
C PHE A 45 -7.17 -2.29 4.26
N GLU A 46 -7.14 -3.52 3.78
CA GLU A 46 -6.86 -3.83 2.37
C GLU A 46 -8.15 -3.77 1.56
N LEU A 47 -8.11 -3.04 0.44
CA LEU A 47 -9.22 -2.84 -0.49
C LEU A 47 -8.85 -3.33 -1.89
N PRO A 48 -9.82 -3.59 -2.77
CA PRO A 48 -9.54 -3.86 -4.17
C PRO A 48 -8.77 -2.72 -4.83
N VAL A 49 -8.08 -3.01 -5.93
CA VAL A 49 -7.37 -1.99 -6.73
C VAL A 49 -8.38 -1.00 -7.31
N GLY A 50 -8.09 0.27 -7.14
CA GLY A 50 -8.91 1.39 -7.59
C GLY A 50 -9.31 2.33 -6.46
N PHE A 51 -8.94 3.60 -6.63
CA PHE A 51 -9.13 4.62 -5.59
C PHE A 51 -10.60 4.82 -5.17
N LYS A 52 -11.56 4.48 -6.03
CA LYS A 52 -13.00 4.55 -5.71
C LYS A 52 -13.37 3.81 -4.41
N TYR A 53 -12.74 2.66 -4.13
CA TYR A 53 -13.00 1.91 -2.90
C TYR A 53 -12.42 2.61 -1.66
N ILE A 54 -11.29 3.27 -1.83
CA ILE A 54 -10.68 4.12 -0.79
C ILE A 54 -11.58 5.33 -0.53
N ALA A 55 -11.97 6.05 -1.59
CA ALA A 55 -12.84 7.21 -1.50
C ALA A 55 -14.20 6.90 -0.84
N GLU A 56 -14.85 5.81 -1.25
CA GLU A 56 -16.10 5.35 -0.65
C GLU A 56 -15.98 5.11 0.86
N LYS A 57 -14.87 4.53 1.30
CA LYS A 57 -14.64 4.27 2.73
C LYS A 57 -14.30 5.56 3.48
N MET A 58 -13.53 6.47 2.88
CA MET A 58 -13.22 7.79 3.44
C MET A 58 -14.47 8.67 3.63
N ILE A 59 -15.47 8.55 2.76
CA ILE A 59 -16.75 9.26 2.90
C ILE A 59 -17.56 8.74 4.10
N LYS A 60 -17.46 7.44 4.39
CA LYS A 60 -18.29 6.76 5.40
C LYS A 60 -17.68 6.75 6.79
N GLU A 61 -16.37 6.78 6.89
CA GLU A 61 -15.62 6.55 8.12
C GLU A 61 -14.48 7.57 8.26
N LYS A 62 -14.07 7.83 9.50
CA LYS A 62 -12.87 8.61 9.76
C LYS A 62 -11.64 7.79 9.44
N ILE A 63 -10.91 8.20 8.42
CA ILE A 63 -9.71 7.56 7.92
C ILE A 63 -8.52 8.50 8.13
N PHE A 64 -7.36 7.94 8.42
CA PHE A 64 -6.13 8.71 8.53
C PHE A 64 -5.61 9.12 7.16
N ILE A 65 -5.37 8.11 6.31
CA ILE A 65 -4.85 8.25 4.96
C ILE A 65 -5.20 7.00 4.15
N GLY A 66 -5.33 7.13 2.86
CA GLY A 66 -5.52 5.99 1.96
C GLY A 66 -4.73 6.13 0.67
N GLY A 67 -4.19 5.03 0.15
CA GLY A 67 -3.40 5.11 -1.07
C GLY A 67 -3.27 3.83 -1.87
N GLU A 68 -2.84 4.02 -3.10
CA GLU A 68 -2.56 2.97 -4.08
C GLU A 68 -1.06 2.82 -4.32
N GLU A 69 -0.65 1.67 -4.82
CA GLU A 69 0.73 1.42 -5.23
C GLU A 69 1.20 2.33 -6.38
N SER A 70 0.27 2.87 -7.14
CA SER A 70 0.55 3.84 -8.21
C SER A 70 0.98 5.21 -7.72
N GLY A 71 0.84 5.49 -6.41
CA GLY A 71 1.16 6.76 -5.77
C GLY A 71 -0.04 7.71 -5.64
N GLY A 72 -1.23 7.25 -5.98
CA GLY A 72 -2.46 7.98 -5.68
C GLY A 72 -2.75 7.96 -4.17
N VAL A 73 -2.78 9.12 -3.53
CA VAL A 73 -2.97 9.24 -2.08
C VAL A 73 -4.08 10.25 -1.78
N GLY A 74 -4.97 9.88 -0.85
CA GLY A 74 -5.99 10.75 -0.25
C GLY A 74 -5.77 10.88 1.24
N PHE A 75 -6.00 12.07 1.77
CA PHE A 75 -5.79 12.42 3.18
C PHE A 75 -7.14 12.55 3.87
N GLY A 76 -7.30 11.89 5.01
CA GLY A 76 -8.60 11.79 5.68
C GLY A 76 -9.13 13.09 6.27
N ASP A 77 -8.30 14.08 6.46
CA ASP A 77 -8.65 15.41 6.94
C ASP A 77 -8.77 16.46 5.81
N PHE A 78 -8.71 16.03 4.57
CA PHE A 78 -8.85 16.91 3.41
C PHE A 78 -10.07 16.50 2.58
N MET A 79 -9.85 15.88 1.43
CA MET A 79 -10.97 15.42 0.60
C MET A 79 -10.84 13.91 0.34
N PRO A 80 -11.97 13.18 0.18
CA PRO A 80 -11.96 11.74 -0.08
C PRO A 80 -11.62 11.42 -1.54
N GLU A 81 -10.54 12.00 -2.06
CA GLU A 81 -10.04 11.83 -3.42
C GLU A 81 -8.52 12.01 -3.45
N ARG A 82 -7.91 11.52 -4.50
CA ARG A 82 -6.48 11.74 -4.77
C ARG A 82 -6.24 13.21 -5.12
N ASP A 83 -5.29 13.79 -4.46
CA ASP A 83 -4.83 15.14 -4.78
C ASP A 83 -3.31 15.19 -4.83
N ALA A 84 -2.76 15.22 -6.03
CA ALA A 84 -1.31 15.24 -6.24
C ALA A 84 -0.68 16.55 -5.79
N LEU A 85 -1.39 17.67 -5.90
CA LEU A 85 -0.88 18.97 -5.46
C LEU A 85 -0.79 19.03 -3.93
N TYR A 86 -1.85 18.62 -3.24
CA TYR A 86 -1.85 18.54 -1.78
C TYR A 86 -0.79 17.55 -1.28
N ALA A 87 -0.69 16.37 -1.91
CA ALA A 87 0.35 15.40 -1.57
C ALA A 87 1.77 15.96 -1.76
N ALA A 88 2.02 16.72 -2.84
CA ALA A 88 3.29 17.38 -3.06
C ALA A 88 3.59 18.44 -1.98
N MET A 89 2.60 19.21 -1.56
CA MET A 89 2.77 20.20 -0.49
C MET A 89 3.08 19.52 0.85
N VAL A 90 2.39 18.44 1.20
CA VAL A 90 2.66 17.66 2.42
C VAL A 90 4.05 17.04 2.38
N LEU A 91 4.48 16.52 1.22
CA LEU A 91 5.83 15.97 1.03
C LEU A 91 6.91 17.04 1.24
N LEU A 92 6.75 18.18 0.61
CA LEU A 92 7.72 19.29 0.72
C LEU A 92 7.79 19.84 2.16
N ASN A 93 6.63 19.93 2.83
CA ASN A 93 6.58 20.34 4.22
C ASN A 93 7.36 19.36 5.12
N GLY A 94 7.14 18.06 4.94
CA GLY A 94 7.85 17.05 5.73
C GLY A 94 9.37 17.05 5.50
N ILE A 95 9.82 17.23 4.27
CA ILE A 95 11.24 17.39 3.94
C ILE A 95 11.81 18.63 4.63
N ALA A 96 11.09 19.74 4.60
CA ALA A 96 11.54 21.00 5.21
C ALA A 96 11.59 20.90 6.75
N GLU A 97 10.58 20.31 7.39
CA GLU A 97 10.54 20.15 8.84
C GLU A 97 11.60 19.19 9.36
N LYS A 98 11.80 18.06 8.70
CA LYS A 98 12.84 17.09 9.09
C LYS A 98 14.25 17.57 8.78
N SER A 99 14.42 18.54 7.90
CA SER A 99 15.73 19.00 7.40
C SER A 99 16.61 17.86 6.87
N GLN A 100 15.98 16.84 6.30
CA GLN A 100 16.60 15.64 5.74
C GLN A 100 16.21 15.47 4.27
N TYR A 101 17.07 14.85 3.47
CA TYR A 101 16.68 14.45 2.13
C TYR A 101 15.67 13.31 2.18
N LEU A 102 14.75 13.29 1.21
CA LEU A 102 13.72 12.26 1.13
C LEU A 102 14.27 10.83 1.19
N TYR A 103 15.41 10.58 0.54
CA TYR A 103 16.00 9.23 0.53
C TYR A 103 16.47 8.81 1.92
N GLU A 104 16.97 9.72 2.75
CA GLU A 104 17.40 9.44 4.14
C GLU A 104 16.22 8.99 5.00
N THR A 105 15.11 9.71 4.91
CA THR A 105 13.85 9.31 5.60
C THR A 105 13.34 7.96 5.11
N LEU A 106 13.46 7.67 3.81
CA LEU A 106 13.03 6.37 3.26
C LEU A 106 13.94 5.23 3.69
N ASP A 107 15.24 5.47 3.81
CA ASP A 107 16.20 4.50 4.32
C ASP A 107 15.91 4.20 5.81
N GLU A 108 15.67 5.20 6.65
CA GLU A 108 15.24 5.04 8.05
C GLU A 108 13.95 4.19 8.16
N ILE A 109 12.95 4.47 7.33
CA ILE A 109 11.72 3.69 7.30
C ILE A 109 11.99 2.21 6.94
N GLN A 110 12.92 1.94 6.03
CA GLN A 110 13.28 0.56 5.68
C GLN A 110 14.13 -0.12 6.76
N GLU A 111 14.96 0.61 7.47
CA GLU A 111 15.72 0.10 8.62
C GLU A 111 14.79 -0.28 9.77
N ASP A 112 13.82 0.56 10.10
CA ASP A 112 12.90 0.36 11.23
C ASP A 112 11.83 -0.71 10.95
N PHE A 113 11.28 -0.74 9.74
CA PHE A 113 10.11 -1.56 9.40
C PHE A 113 10.38 -2.69 8.41
N GLY A 114 11.62 -2.83 7.99
CA GLY A 114 12.11 -3.84 7.05
C GLY A 114 12.08 -3.39 5.59
N PRO A 115 12.96 -3.98 4.76
CA PRO A 115 13.10 -3.60 3.36
C PRO A 115 11.85 -3.94 2.56
N SER A 116 11.48 -3.06 1.64
CA SER A 116 10.37 -3.24 0.71
C SER A 116 10.85 -3.06 -0.73
N PHE A 117 10.63 -4.08 -1.55
CA PHE A 117 10.98 -4.05 -2.97
C PHE A 117 9.73 -4.27 -3.81
N TYR A 118 9.61 -3.52 -4.88
CA TYR A 118 8.49 -3.62 -5.81
C TYR A 118 8.98 -3.98 -7.21
N LYS A 119 8.29 -4.95 -7.81
CA LYS A 119 8.46 -5.29 -9.22
C LYS A 119 7.10 -5.56 -9.86
N ARG A 120 6.83 -4.93 -10.99
CA ARG A 120 5.65 -5.17 -11.80
C ARG A 120 6.05 -5.84 -13.12
N ILE A 121 5.29 -6.85 -13.51
CA ILE A 121 5.42 -7.52 -14.80
C ILE A 121 4.05 -7.50 -15.47
N ASP A 122 3.97 -6.84 -16.61
CA ASP A 122 2.74 -6.76 -17.40
C ASP A 122 2.78 -7.84 -18.51
N ILE A 123 1.82 -8.76 -18.47
CA ILE A 123 1.69 -9.83 -19.46
C ILE A 123 0.49 -9.50 -20.34
N LYS A 124 0.74 -9.42 -21.65
CA LYS A 124 -0.32 -9.21 -22.65
C LYS A 124 -0.89 -10.56 -23.09
N PHE A 125 -2.21 -10.66 -23.09
CA PHE A 125 -2.94 -11.81 -23.62
C PHE A 125 -3.57 -11.44 -24.96
N PRO A 126 -3.63 -12.38 -25.95
CA PRO A 126 -4.24 -12.14 -27.26
C PRO A 126 -5.74 -11.78 -27.15
N ASN A 127 -6.43 -12.36 -26.18
CA ASN A 127 -7.84 -12.13 -25.95
C ASN A 127 -8.25 -12.40 -24.48
N GLN A 128 -9.48 -12.00 -24.13
CA GLN A 128 -9.99 -12.14 -22.77
C GLN A 128 -10.22 -13.61 -22.34
N SER A 129 -10.52 -14.49 -23.28
CA SER A 129 -10.72 -15.92 -22.98
C SER A 129 -9.42 -16.56 -22.47
N GLU A 130 -8.31 -16.32 -23.17
CA GLU A 130 -7.00 -16.83 -22.73
C GLU A 130 -6.58 -16.25 -21.36
N LYS A 131 -6.83 -14.97 -21.13
CA LYS A 131 -6.60 -14.36 -19.83
C LYS A 131 -7.40 -15.04 -18.72
N ASN A 132 -8.66 -15.35 -18.96
CA ASN A 132 -9.51 -16.02 -18.00
C ASN A 132 -9.07 -17.47 -17.74
N ASN A 133 -8.71 -18.22 -18.80
CA ASN A 133 -8.20 -19.60 -18.67
C ASN A 133 -6.93 -19.65 -17.82
N VAL A 134 -5.99 -18.72 -18.04
CA VAL A 134 -4.77 -18.63 -17.22
C VAL A 134 -5.09 -18.28 -15.77
N LYS A 135 -6.03 -17.37 -15.54
CA LYS A 135 -6.47 -17.01 -14.18
C LYS A 135 -7.08 -18.22 -13.45
N GLU A 136 -7.96 -18.97 -14.10
CA GLU A 136 -8.56 -20.17 -13.55
C GLU A 136 -7.49 -21.24 -13.27
N PHE A 137 -6.60 -21.48 -14.24
CA PHE A 137 -5.48 -22.41 -14.05
C PHE A 137 -4.63 -22.06 -12.82
N ILE A 138 -4.31 -20.79 -12.61
CA ILE A 138 -3.52 -20.35 -11.44
C ILE A 138 -4.31 -20.59 -10.14
N ILE A 139 -5.63 -20.34 -10.14
CA ILE A 139 -6.48 -20.55 -8.95
C ILE A 139 -6.50 -22.03 -8.55
N ASP A 140 -6.58 -22.92 -9.54
CA ASP A 140 -6.70 -24.37 -9.32
C ASP A 140 -5.36 -25.02 -9.01
N ASN A 141 -4.24 -24.37 -9.36
CA ASN A 141 -2.89 -24.90 -9.21
C ASN A 141 -1.99 -24.02 -8.32
N ILE A 142 -2.55 -23.42 -7.27
CA ILE A 142 -1.74 -22.63 -6.33
C ILE A 142 -0.79 -23.58 -5.59
N PRO A 143 0.55 -23.37 -5.68
CA PRO A 143 1.51 -24.24 -5.03
C PRO A 143 1.55 -24.00 -3.52
N GLU A 144 1.85 -25.03 -2.75
CA GLU A 144 2.05 -24.91 -1.29
C GLU A 144 3.33 -24.11 -0.93
N ASN A 145 4.32 -24.13 -1.84
CA ASN A 145 5.59 -23.44 -1.65
C ASN A 145 5.96 -22.66 -2.92
N ILE A 146 6.54 -21.49 -2.73
CA ILE A 146 7.09 -20.63 -3.81
C ILE A 146 8.57 -20.38 -3.49
N ASN A 147 9.49 -20.82 -4.36
CA ASN A 147 10.94 -20.68 -4.16
C ASN A 147 11.41 -21.12 -2.76
N ASN A 148 10.98 -22.29 -2.31
CA ASN A 148 11.26 -22.85 -0.99
C ASN A 148 10.63 -22.12 0.23
N HIS A 149 9.82 -21.08 0.00
CA HIS A 149 9.06 -20.43 1.05
C HIS A 149 7.63 -20.99 1.11
N LYS A 150 7.18 -21.32 2.30
CA LYS A 150 5.83 -21.84 2.51
C LYS A 150 4.78 -20.76 2.25
N LEU A 151 3.68 -21.15 1.61
CA LEU A 151 2.54 -20.26 1.44
C LEU A 151 1.86 -20.02 2.81
N LYS A 152 1.79 -18.76 3.22
CA LYS A 152 1.19 -18.32 4.49
C LYS A 152 -0.29 -18.03 4.38
N SER A 153 -0.68 -17.30 3.35
CA SER A 153 -2.08 -16.96 3.12
C SER A 153 -2.37 -16.60 1.66
N ILE A 154 -3.64 -16.76 1.29
CA ILE A 154 -4.17 -16.41 -0.03
C ILE A 154 -5.27 -15.37 0.18
N SER A 155 -5.20 -14.27 -0.55
CA SER A 155 -6.29 -13.29 -0.63
C SER A 155 -6.83 -13.22 -2.06
N LYS A 156 -8.16 -13.17 -2.17
CA LYS A 156 -8.89 -13.08 -3.44
C LYS A 156 -9.71 -11.78 -3.52
N ILE A 157 -9.32 -10.75 -2.78
CA ILE A 157 -10.02 -9.45 -2.75
C ILE A 157 -10.04 -8.82 -4.14
N ASP A 158 -8.88 -8.86 -4.84
CA ASP A 158 -8.76 -8.44 -6.23
C ASP A 158 -7.61 -9.23 -6.87
N GLY A 159 -7.95 -10.12 -7.79
CA GLY A 159 -7.01 -11.08 -8.32
C GLY A 159 -6.61 -12.15 -7.28
N ILE A 160 -5.36 -12.56 -7.31
CA ILE A 160 -4.80 -13.57 -6.40
C ILE A 160 -3.54 -12.98 -5.75
N LYS A 161 -3.58 -12.74 -4.44
CA LYS A 161 -2.41 -12.33 -3.66
C LYS A 161 -1.94 -13.50 -2.81
N LEU A 162 -0.72 -13.92 -3.04
CA LEU A 162 -0.06 -14.98 -2.29
C LEU A 162 0.93 -14.32 -1.31
N ARG A 163 0.81 -14.63 -0.03
CA ARG A 163 1.81 -14.28 0.98
C ARG A 163 2.61 -15.52 1.34
N ILE A 164 3.91 -15.38 1.33
CA ILE A 164 4.86 -16.44 1.71
C ILE A 164 5.55 -16.08 3.03
N ASP A 165 5.98 -17.10 3.77
CA ASP A 165 6.80 -16.87 4.95
C ASP A 165 8.16 -16.28 4.51
N LYS A 166 8.58 -15.25 5.24
CA LYS A 166 9.96 -14.76 5.19
C LYS A 166 10.71 -15.54 6.27
N ASN A 167 11.54 -16.50 5.89
CA ASN A 167 12.50 -17.10 6.82
C ASN A 167 13.62 -16.11 7.14
#